data_e71fd465043f3d86daef1ea973cfa71e
#
_entry.id   e71fd465043f3d86daef1ea973cfa71e
#
_cell.length_a   1.000
_cell.length_b   1.000
_cell.length_c   1.000
_cell.angle_alpha   90.00
_cell.angle_beta   90.00
_cell.angle_gamma   90.00
#
_symmetry.space_group_name_H-M   'P 1'
#
loop_
_entity.id
_entity.type
_entity.pdbx_description
1 polymer ?
#
loop_
_entity_poly.entity_id
_entity_poly.type
_entity_poly.pdbx_seq_one_letter_code
_entity_poly.pdbx_strand_id
1 'polypeptide(L)'
;MNGAEALKALYALQEKDLEIDRLRTEAESLPEELVALQGQVEALEERLTNLLERRAELEREYNRHSLDIEDLSAKEKQAEEEQKRAQSAREQTQYENRIQQIKDRIRELLELSTPIMEAMENLEAEIAQVEEELAALKPRLQELLEANRARVAELEAAIAAKVEERTAMAAAIPAQILKEYEAIRRARRGTGVARMAVQGQVYRCEGCNVVLPTHVAQKVVQGQLTRCPSCGRLLWKGE
;
A
#
# COMPACT_ATOMS: atom_id res chain seq x y z
N MET A 1 -31.33 -31.82 -22.65
CA MET A 1 -30.44 -30.82 -23.28
C MET A 1 -29.46 -31.57 -24.20
N ASN A 2 -29.44 -31.27 -25.48
CA ASN A 2 -28.47 -31.85 -26.40
C ASN A 2 -27.08 -31.16 -26.26
N GLY A 3 -26.02 -31.69 -26.91
CA GLY A 3 -24.67 -31.14 -26.77
C GLY A 3 -24.53 -29.71 -27.24
N ALA A 4 -25.21 -29.32 -28.33
CA ALA A 4 -25.18 -27.95 -28.86
C ALA A 4 -25.90 -26.95 -27.91
N GLU A 5 -27.03 -27.34 -27.34
CA GLU A 5 -27.73 -26.53 -26.35
C GLU A 5 -26.92 -26.33 -25.08
N ALA A 6 -26.21 -27.38 -24.61
CA ALA A 6 -25.33 -27.30 -23.46
C ALA A 6 -24.14 -26.37 -23.73
N LEU A 7 -23.53 -26.42 -24.91
CA LEU A 7 -22.43 -25.53 -25.29
C LEU A 7 -22.89 -24.06 -25.38
N LYS A 8 -24.09 -23.79 -25.92
CA LYS A 8 -24.67 -22.44 -25.96
C LYS A 8 -24.91 -21.93 -24.53
N ALA A 9 -25.47 -22.75 -23.65
CA ALA A 9 -25.71 -22.38 -22.25
C ALA A 9 -24.40 -22.16 -21.51
N LEU A 10 -23.37 -22.97 -21.72
CA LEU A 10 -22.04 -22.78 -21.13
C LEU A 10 -21.36 -21.50 -21.64
N TYR A 11 -21.53 -21.14 -22.92
CA TYR A 11 -20.98 -19.90 -23.44
C TYR A 11 -21.64 -18.68 -22.80
N ALA A 12 -22.95 -18.68 -22.68
CA ALA A 12 -23.68 -17.63 -21.97
C ALA A 12 -23.30 -17.55 -20.46
N LEU A 13 -23.10 -18.73 -19.82
CA LEU A 13 -22.59 -18.78 -18.44
C LEU A 13 -21.18 -18.20 -18.32
N GLN A 14 -20.30 -18.48 -19.28
CA GLN A 14 -18.96 -17.93 -19.33
C GLN A 14 -18.95 -16.42 -19.46
N GLU A 15 -19.82 -15.83 -20.26
CA GLU A 15 -19.94 -14.37 -20.35
C GLU A 15 -20.32 -13.77 -19.02
N LYS A 16 -21.25 -14.39 -18.27
CA LYS A 16 -21.60 -13.99 -16.91
C LYS A 16 -20.44 -14.16 -15.94
N ASP A 17 -19.70 -15.27 -16.03
CA ASP A 17 -18.51 -15.50 -15.23
C ASP A 17 -17.43 -14.45 -15.48
N LEU A 18 -17.22 -14.04 -16.73
CA LEU A 18 -16.26 -12.99 -17.11
C LEU A 18 -16.69 -11.59 -16.61
N GLU A 19 -18.01 -11.29 -16.61
CA GLU A 19 -18.52 -10.07 -15.98
C GLU A 19 -18.22 -10.04 -14.47
N ILE A 20 -18.48 -11.15 -13.78
CA ILE A 20 -18.19 -11.28 -12.34
C ILE A 20 -16.69 -11.11 -12.07
N ASP A 21 -15.84 -11.75 -12.87
CA ASP A 21 -14.38 -11.66 -12.72
C ASP A 21 -13.87 -10.22 -12.95
N ARG A 22 -14.45 -9.49 -13.91
CA ARG A 22 -14.14 -8.06 -14.14
C ARG A 22 -14.52 -7.20 -12.93
N LEU A 23 -15.77 -7.36 -12.44
CA LEU A 23 -16.23 -6.60 -11.27
C LEU A 23 -15.38 -6.89 -10.01
N ARG A 24 -14.94 -8.13 -9.82
CA ARG A 24 -14.02 -8.49 -8.73
C ARG A 24 -12.68 -7.79 -8.88
N THR A 25 -12.09 -7.83 -10.07
CA THR A 25 -10.84 -7.13 -10.35
C THR A 25 -10.97 -5.61 -10.12
N GLU A 26 -12.10 -5.04 -10.51
CA GLU A 26 -12.40 -3.63 -10.29
C GLU A 26 -12.58 -3.31 -8.80
N ALA A 27 -13.24 -4.18 -8.03
CA ALA A 27 -13.39 -4.01 -6.58
C ALA A 27 -12.06 -4.12 -5.82
N GLU A 28 -11.15 -4.96 -6.28
CA GLU A 28 -9.80 -5.14 -5.70
C GLU A 28 -8.84 -3.99 -6.08
N SER A 29 -9.10 -3.28 -7.17
CA SER A 29 -8.26 -2.19 -7.63
C SER A 29 -8.48 -0.92 -6.80
N LEU A 30 -7.39 -0.29 -6.35
CA LEU A 30 -7.44 1.02 -5.71
C LEU A 30 -7.35 2.13 -6.77
N PRO A 31 -8.13 3.23 -6.62
CA PRO A 31 -7.99 4.40 -7.47
C PRO A 31 -6.58 5.00 -7.38
N GLU A 32 -6.02 5.42 -8.51
CA GLU A 32 -4.67 6.00 -8.57
C GLU A 32 -4.51 7.24 -7.67
N GLU A 33 -5.54 8.10 -7.62
CA GLU A 33 -5.55 9.28 -6.76
C GLU A 33 -5.45 8.90 -5.28
N LEU A 34 -6.16 7.84 -4.85
CA LEU A 34 -6.11 7.34 -3.48
C LEU A 34 -4.72 6.81 -3.13
N VAL A 35 -4.13 6.00 -4.01
CA VAL A 35 -2.79 5.44 -3.82
C VAL A 35 -1.74 6.56 -3.75
N ALA A 36 -1.82 7.55 -4.64
CA ALA A 36 -0.89 8.68 -4.65
C ALA A 36 -0.98 9.51 -3.38
N LEU A 37 -2.20 9.81 -2.91
CA LEU A 37 -2.41 10.61 -1.70
C LEU A 37 -2.01 9.85 -0.43
N GLN A 38 -2.27 8.55 -0.35
CA GLN A 38 -1.77 7.69 0.73
C GLN A 38 -0.26 7.74 0.82
N GLY A 39 0.42 7.56 -0.31
CA GLY A 39 1.89 7.64 -0.36
C GLY A 39 2.45 9.00 0.06
N GLN A 40 1.77 10.11 -0.28
CA GLN A 40 2.17 11.44 0.18
C GLN A 40 2.02 11.60 1.69
N VAL A 41 0.89 11.16 2.25
CA VAL A 41 0.64 11.24 3.70
C VAL A 41 1.63 10.37 4.46
N GLU A 42 1.87 9.13 4.01
CA GLU A 42 2.85 8.23 4.63
C GLU A 42 4.27 8.82 4.63
N ALA A 43 4.70 9.42 3.53
CA ALA A 43 6.01 10.06 3.43
C ALA A 43 6.14 11.27 4.37
N LEU A 44 5.08 12.07 4.53
CA LEU A 44 5.07 13.19 5.47
C LEU A 44 5.04 12.71 6.93
N GLU A 45 4.32 11.65 7.26
CA GLU A 45 4.30 11.05 8.60
C GLU A 45 5.67 10.47 8.99
N GLU A 46 6.35 9.82 8.05
CA GLU A 46 7.72 9.35 8.25
C GLU A 46 8.68 10.53 8.46
N ARG A 47 8.56 11.58 7.64
CA ARG A 47 9.35 12.80 7.81
C ARG A 47 9.12 13.45 9.17
N LEU A 48 7.88 13.58 9.59
CA LEU A 48 7.52 14.13 10.90
C LEU A 48 8.15 13.32 12.04
N THR A 49 8.07 12.00 11.96
CA THR A 49 8.69 11.09 12.94
C THR A 49 10.19 11.35 13.06
N ASN A 50 10.90 11.41 11.94
CA ASN A 50 12.34 11.66 11.89
C ASN A 50 12.71 13.04 12.48
N LEU A 51 11.92 14.08 12.20
CA LEU A 51 12.14 15.42 12.75
C LEU A 51 11.93 15.46 14.28
N LEU A 52 10.88 14.79 14.78
CA LEU A 52 10.60 14.68 16.21
C LEU A 52 11.69 13.89 16.95
N GLU A 53 12.18 12.81 16.39
CA GLU A 53 13.30 12.05 16.95
C GLU A 53 14.57 12.91 17.02
N ARG A 54 14.87 13.63 15.95
CA ARG A 54 16.04 14.52 15.91
C ARG A 54 15.94 15.65 16.92
N ARG A 55 14.75 16.28 17.05
CA ARG A 55 14.49 17.30 18.07
C ARG A 55 14.71 16.73 19.48
N ALA A 56 14.20 15.53 19.76
CA ALA A 56 14.33 14.89 21.06
C ALA A 56 15.82 14.53 21.39
N GLU A 57 16.65 14.22 20.39
CA GLU A 57 18.09 14.06 20.59
C GLU A 57 18.78 15.35 21.00
N LEU A 58 18.51 16.45 20.27
CA LEU A 58 19.08 17.76 20.58
C LEU A 58 18.61 18.29 21.94
N GLU A 59 17.34 18.07 22.29
CA GLU A 59 16.79 18.44 23.60
C GLU A 59 17.51 17.70 24.76
N ARG A 60 17.81 16.41 24.57
CA ARG A 60 18.60 15.63 25.55
C ARG A 60 20.02 16.16 25.69
N GLU A 61 20.65 16.56 24.60
CA GLU A 61 22.00 17.14 24.60
C GLU A 61 22.00 18.50 25.29
N TYR A 62 21.06 19.38 24.93
CA TYR A 62 20.89 20.68 25.56
C TYR A 62 20.64 20.57 27.08
N ASN A 63 19.74 19.69 27.48
CA ASN A 63 19.45 19.46 28.90
C ASN A 63 20.66 18.96 29.67
N ARG A 64 21.52 18.15 29.09
CA ARG A 64 22.78 17.71 29.68
C ARG A 64 23.72 18.89 29.90
N HIS A 65 23.92 19.74 28.90
CA HIS A 65 24.72 20.97 29.06
C HIS A 65 24.15 21.90 30.13
N SER A 66 22.83 22.06 30.17
CA SER A 66 22.15 22.88 31.17
C SER A 66 22.38 22.39 32.59
N LEU A 67 22.29 21.07 32.83
CA LEU A 67 22.59 20.48 34.15
C LEU A 67 24.07 20.63 34.53
N ASP A 68 24.99 20.44 33.56
CA ASP A 68 26.42 20.64 33.80
C ASP A 68 26.75 22.09 34.17
N ILE A 69 26.10 23.06 33.50
CA ILE A 69 26.26 24.50 33.80
C ILE A 69 25.72 24.80 35.18
N GLU A 70 24.58 24.25 35.59
CA GLU A 70 24.00 24.43 36.91
C GLU A 70 24.92 23.91 38.02
N ASP A 71 25.47 22.67 37.83
CA ASP A 71 26.42 22.07 38.78
C ASP A 71 27.73 22.89 38.88
N LEU A 72 28.27 23.33 37.73
CA LEU A 72 29.47 24.15 37.68
C LEU A 72 29.23 25.53 38.36
N SER A 73 28.06 26.13 38.12
CA SER A 73 27.70 27.40 38.73
C SER A 73 27.59 27.29 40.29
N ALA A 74 27.08 26.16 40.77
CA ALA A 74 27.08 25.87 42.22
C ALA A 74 28.49 25.72 42.75
N LYS A 75 29.37 25.01 42.06
CA LYS A 75 30.81 24.84 42.41
C LYS A 75 31.58 26.17 42.36
N GLU A 76 31.28 27.04 41.40
CA GLU A 76 31.83 28.38 41.30
C GLU A 76 31.54 29.20 42.57
N LYS A 77 30.25 29.28 42.95
CA LYS A 77 29.82 29.98 44.15
C LYS A 77 30.51 29.45 45.43
N GLN A 78 30.59 28.13 45.55
CA GLN A 78 31.31 27.49 46.66
C GLN A 78 32.78 27.89 46.67
N ALA A 79 33.48 27.84 45.53
CA ALA A 79 34.86 28.23 45.44
C ALA A 79 35.12 29.69 45.74
N GLU A 80 34.20 30.60 45.36
CA GLU A 80 34.24 32.04 45.71
C GLU A 80 34.07 32.25 47.25
N GLU A 81 33.23 31.48 47.89
CA GLU A 81 33.09 31.54 49.35
C GLU A 81 34.33 31.00 50.09
N GLU A 82 34.92 29.92 49.59
CA GLU A 82 36.15 29.36 50.12
C GLU A 82 37.32 30.32 49.92
N GLN A 83 37.41 31.00 48.79
CA GLN A 83 38.40 32.04 48.50
C GLN A 83 38.36 33.18 49.52
N LYS A 84 37.11 33.65 49.89
CA LYS A 84 36.95 34.71 50.90
C LYS A 84 37.45 34.33 52.30
N ARG A 85 37.56 33.01 52.60
CA ARG A 85 38.03 32.46 53.86
C ARG A 85 39.53 32.08 53.84
N ALA A 86 40.19 32.18 52.69
CA ALA A 86 41.57 31.83 52.51
C ALA A 86 42.51 32.70 53.38
N GLN A 87 43.44 32.06 54.06
CA GLN A 87 44.34 32.73 55.02
C GLN A 87 45.74 33.01 54.45
N SER A 88 46.04 32.49 53.25
CA SER A 88 47.34 32.72 52.61
C SER A 88 47.18 33.16 51.14
N ALA A 89 48.13 33.93 50.62
CA ALA A 89 48.17 34.37 49.24
C ALA A 89 48.22 33.16 48.26
N ARG A 90 48.86 32.08 48.67
CA ARG A 90 48.93 30.85 47.88
C ARG A 90 47.54 30.17 47.73
N GLU A 91 46.76 30.11 48.81
CA GLU A 91 45.41 29.58 48.79
C GLU A 91 44.48 30.46 47.91
N GLN A 92 44.58 31.78 48.07
CA GLN A 92 43.82 32.71 47.24
C GLN A 92 44.07 32.51 45.76
N THR A 93 45.35 32.36 45.34
CA THR A 93 45.69 32.08 43.92
C THR A 93 45.18 30.74 43.48
N GLN A 94 45.16 29.70 44.31
CA GLN A 94 44.61 28.41 43.99
C GLN A 94 43.07 28.49 43.72
N TYR A 95 42.35 29.18 44.57
CA TYR A 95 40.89 29.38 44.33
C TYR A 95 40.61 30.25 43.11
N GLU A 96 41.39 31.30 42.89
CA GLU A 96 41.30 32.14 41.68
C GLU A 96 41.44 31.30 40.40
N ASN A 97 42.44 30.47 40.35
CA ASN A 97 42.66 29.58 39.18
C ASN A 97 41.50 28.57 39.01
N ARG A 98 41.02 27.99 40.12
CA ARG A 98 39.88 27.09 40.09
C ARG A 98 38.60 27.77 39.60
N ILE A 99 38.27 28.95 40.09
CA ILE A 99 37.13 29.76 39.66
C ILE A 99 37.25 30.07 38.18
N GLN A 100 38.44 30.48 37.69
CA GLN A 100 38.63 30.77 36.28
C GLN A 100 38.42 29.55 35.41
N GLN A 101 38.94 28.38 35.81
CA GLN A 101 38.68 27.14 35.08
C GLN A 101 37.21 26.77 35.00
N ILE A 102 36.44 26.98 36.09
CA ILE A 102 35.00 26.72 36.10
C ILE A 102 34.29 27.67 35.15
N LYS A 103 34.62 28.98 35.22
CA LYS A 103 34.04 30.02 34.33
C LYS A 103 34.34 29.70 32.84
N ASP A 104 35.53 29.30 32.53
CA ASP A 104 35.90 28.93 31.15
C ASP A 104 35.11 27.71 30.68
N ARG A 105 34.90 26.72 31.52
CA ARG A 105 34.09 25.55 31.22
C ARG A 105 32.61 25.88 31.02
N ILE A 106 32.04 26.77 31.86
CA ILE A 106 30.66 27.26 31.68
C ILE A 106 30.53 27.98 30.33
N ARG A 107 31.50 28.85 30.00
CA ARG A 107 31.50 29.55 28.71
C ARG A 107 31.52 28.58 27.52
N GLU A 108 32.39 27.59 27.57
CA GLU A 108 32.48 26.55 26.54
C GLU A 108 31.15 25.81 26.36
N LEU A 109 30.48 25.42 27.45
CA LEU A 109 29.17 24.76 27.40
C LEU A 109 28.07 25.66 26.84
N LEU A 110 28.08 26.95 27.17
CA LEU A 110 27.15 27.92 26.58
C LEU A 110 27.37 28.11 25.09
N GLU A 111 28.65 28.18 24.65
CA GLU A 111 29.01 28.26 23.24
C GLU A 111 28.57 26.99 22.47
N LEU A 112 28.69 25.82 23.08
CA LEU A 112 28.20 24.55 22.49
C LEU A 112 26.68 24.44 22.47
N SER A 113 25.99 25.07 23.45
CA SER A 113 24.53 25.02 23.55
C SER A 113 23.82 25.93 22.54
N THR A 114 24.44 27.04 22.13
CA THR A 114 23.86 28.00 21.20
C THR A 114 23.46 27.37 19.86
N PRO A 115 24.35 26.64 19.14
CA PRO A 115 23.97 26.00 17.88
C PRO A 115 22.91 24.89 18.05
N ILE A 116 22.85 24.26 19.22
CA ILE A 116 21.81 23.27 19.52
C ILE A 116 20.44 23.96 19.60
N MET A 117 20.35 25.11 20.28
CA MET A 117 19.11 25.89 20.37
C MET A 117 18.66 26.36 18.97
N GLU A 118 19.56 26.90 18.16
CA GLU A 118 19.26 27.32 16.80
C GLU A 118 18.76 26.15 15.93
N ALA A 119 19.40 24.98 16.07
CA ALA A 119 18.97 23.78 15.37
C ALA A 119 17.58 23.30 15.83
N MET A 120 17.27 23.40 17.12
CA MET A 120 15.94 23.06 17.66
C MET A 120 14.87 24.01 17.14
N GLU A 121 15.12 25.33 17.09
CA GLU A 121 14.18 26.31 16.54
C GLU A 121 13.91 26.05 15.04
N ASN A 122 14.93 25.72 14.27
CA ASN A 122 14.77 25.36 12.85
C ASN A 122 13.93 24.09 12.70
N LEU A 123 14.18 23.06 13.52
CA LEU A 123 13.39 21.82 13.52
C LEU A 123 11.92 22.07 13.91
N GLU A 124 11.65 22.95 14.86
CA GLU A 124 10.28 23.33 15.24
C GLU A 124 9.52 23.98 14.08
N ALA A 125 10.19 24.85 13.31
CA ALA A 125 9.60 25.45 12.12
C ALA A 125 9.31 24.38 11.02
N GLU A 126 10.24 23.43 10.81
CA GLU A 126 10.03 22.33 9.86
C GLU A 126 8.90 21.39 10.31
N ILE A 127 8.83 21.05 11.60
CA ILE A 127 7.76 20.23 12.18
C ILE A 127 6.41 20.89 11.96
N ALA A 128 6.29 22.19 12.27
CA ALA A 128 5.06 22.94 12.09
C ALA A 128 4.60 22.96 10.63
N GLN A 129 5.53 23.10 9.69
CA GLN A 129 5.23 23.05 8.26
C GLN A 129 4.69 21.66 7.84
N VAL A 130 5.34 20.56 8.27
CA VAL A 130 4.90 19.20 7.93
C VAL A 130 3.55 18.89 8.58
N GLU A 131 3.30 19.33 9.80
CA GLU A 131 2.01 19.20 10.48
C GLU A 131 0.89 19.94 9.74
N GLU A 132 1.16 21.14 9.22
CA GLU A 132 0.21 21.91 8.42
C GLU A 132 -0.12 21.19 7.10
N GLU A 133 0.90 20.66 6.39
CA GLU A 133 0.72 19.89 5.18
C GLU A 133 -0.12 18.61 5.44
N LEU A 134 0.16 17.90 6.53
CA LEU A 134 -0.63 16.73 6.95
C LEU A 134 -2.07 17.10 7.30
N ALA A 135 -2.28 18.21 8.01
CA ALA A 135 -3.61 18.68 8.34
C ALA A 135 -4.45 19.05 7.11
N ALA A 136 -3.81 19.52 6.05
CA ALA A 136 -4.47 19.82 4.78
C ALA A 136 -4.81 18.55 3.97
N LEU A 137 -3.94 17.53 3.98
CA LEU A 137 -4.12 16.33 3.16
C LEU A 137 -5.00 15.26 3.83
N LYS A 138 -4.96 15.09 5.14
CA LYS A 138 -5.71 14.06 5.87
C LYS A 138 -7.22 14.10 5.65
N PRO A 139 -7.91 15.24 5.64
CA PRO A 139 -9.35 15.29 5.35
C PRO A 139 -9.66 14.77 3.94
N ARG A 140 -8.86 15.16 2.94
CA ARG A 140 -9.04 14.70 1.56
C ARG A 140 -8.80 13.20 1.43
N LEU A 141 -7.79 12.65 2.11
CA LEU A 141 -7.55 11.22 2.18
C LEU A 141 -8.75 10.48 2.78
N GLN A 142 -9.32 11.01 3.85
CA GLN A 142 -10.50 10.45 4.50
C GLN A 142 -11.70 10.40 3.53
N GLU A 143 -11.97 11.48 2.81
CA GLU A 143 -13.02 11.54 1.79
C GLU A 143 -12.82 10.47 0.71
N LEU A 144 -11.60 10.33 0.18
CA LEU A 144 -11.28 9.33 -0.84
C LEU A 144 -11.42 7.89 -0.32
N LEU A 145 -11.04 7.64 0.93
CA LEU A 145 -11.22 6.33 1.58
C LEU A 145 -12.70 5.99 1.73
N GLU A 146 -13.53 6.94 2.13
CA GLU A 146 -14.98 6.74 2.27
C GLU A 146 -15.65 6.53 0.91
N ALA A 147 -15.28 7.33 -0.10
CA ALA A 147 -15.75 7.16 -1.45
C ALA A 147 -15.37 5.78 -2.03
N ASN A 148 -14.14 5.34 -1.79
CA ASN A 148 -13.70 4.02 -2.23
C ASN A 148 -14.45 2.89 -1.51
N ARG A 149 -14.74 3.01 -0.20
CA ARG A 149 -15.56 2.04 0.54
C ARG A 149 -16.97 1.93 -0.04
N ALA A 150 -17.60 3.07 -0.36
CA ALA A 150 -18.92 3.09 -1.00
C ALA A 150 -18.89 2.42 -2.38
N ARG A 151 -17.89 2.74 -3.21
CA ARG A 151 -17.67 2.11 -4.52
C ARG A 151 -17.53 0.58 -4.41
N VAL A 152 -16.71 0.10 -3.48
CA VAL A 152 -16.50 -1.34 -3.27
C VAL A 152 -17.80 -2.00 -2.82
N ALA A 153 -18.56 -1.41 -1.91
CA ALA A 153 -19.85 -1.93 -1.47
C ALA A 153 -20.88 -2.04 -2.62
N GLU A 154 -20.93 -1.06 -3.51
CA GLU A 154 -21.77 -1.11 -4.71
C GLU A 154 -21.35 -2.24 -5.66
N LEU A 155 -20.05 -2.39 -5.90
CA LEU A 155 -19.52 -3.47 -6.72
C LEU A 155 -19.78 -4.85 -6.10
N GLU A 156 -19.63 -5.01 -4.80
CA GLU A 156 -19.95 -6.26 -4.09
C GLU A 156 -21.43 -6.62 -4.20
N ALA A 157 -22.32 -5.64 -4.09
CA ALA A 157 -23.77 -5.85 -4.29
C ALA A 157 -24.08 -6.29 -5.74
N ALA A 158 -23.43 -5.64 -6.73
CA ALA A 158 -23.58 -6.03 -8.13
C ALA A 158 -23.03 -7.45 -8.40
N ILE A 159 -21.89 -7.80 -7.80
CA ILE A 159 -21.32 -9.14 -7.87
C ILE A 159 -22.29 -10.18 -7.29
N ALA A 160 -22.86 -9.90 -6.12
CA ALA A 160 -23.82 -10.81 -5.47
C ALA A 160 -25.02 -11.10 -6.37
N ALA A 161 -25.64 -10.08 -6.95
CA ALA A 161 -26.75 -10.22 -7.88
C ALA A 161 -26.36 -11.07 -9.11
N LYS A 162 -25.18 -10.80 -9.71
CA LYS A 162 -24.70 -11.58 -10.86
C LYS A 162 -24.35 -13.02 -10.51
N VAL A 163 -23.89 -13.30 -9.30
CA VAL A 163 -23.63 -14.66 -8.80
C VAL A 163 -24.94 -15.44 -8.62
N GLU A 164 -26.02 -14.80 -8.19
CA GLU A 164 -27.36 -15.42 -8.14
C GLU A 164 -27.86 -15.80 -9.53
N GLU A 165 -27.79 -14.84 -10.51
CA GLU A 165 -28.12 -15.11 -11.90
C GLU A 165 -27.27 -16.26 -12.48
N ARG A 166 -25.97 -16.23 -12.24
CA ARG A 166 -25.02 -17.28 -12.66
C ARG A 166 -25.40 -18.64 -12.08
N THR A 167 -25.82 -18.68 -10.82
CA THR A 167 -26.23 -19.91 -10.14
C THR A 167 -27.50 -20.50 -10.77
N ALA A 168 -28.48 -19.66 -11.08
CA ALA A 168 -29.69 -20.06 -11.77
C ALA A 168 -29.39 -20.60 -13.20
N MET A 169 -28.51 -19.95 -13.96
CA MET A 169 -28.06 -20.41 -15.27
C MET A 169 -27.33 -21.76 -15.17
N ALA A 170 -26.46 -21.93 -14.18
CA ALA A 170 -25.70 -23.15 -13.96
C ALA A 170 -26.60 -24.34 -13.63
N ALA A 171 -27.66 -24.13 -12.87
CA ALA A 171 -28.63 -25.17 -12.50
C ALA A 171 -29.34 -25.81 -13.72
N ALA A 172 -29.46 -25.08 -14.83
CA ALA A 172 -30.02 -25.58 -16.08
C ALA A 172 -29.06 -26.48 -16.89
N ILE A 173 -27.77 -26.53 -16.52
CA ILE A 173 -26.73 -27.27 -17.25
C ILE A 173 -26.47 -28.62 -16.55
N PRO A 174 -26.34 -29.74 -17.32
CA PRO A 174 -26.04 -31.04 -16.70
C PRO A 174 -24.76 -30.98 -15.85
N ALA A 175 -24.83 -31.49 -14.64
CA ALA A 175 -23.77 -31.34 -13.63
C ALA A 175 -22.38 -31.81 -14.07
N GLN A 176 -22.31 -32.85 -14.90
CA GLN A 176 -21.04 -33.36 -15.40
C GLN A 176 -20.38 -32.40 -16.39
N ILE A 177 -21.16 -31.78 -17.27
CA ILE A 177 -20.70 -30.80 -18.27
C ILE A 177 -20.27 -29.51 -17.57
N LEU A 178 -21.04 -29.06 -16.58
CA LEU A 178 -20.71 -27.89 -15.75
C LEU A 178 -19.38 -28.12 -14.99
N LYS A 179 -19.20 -29.27 -14.37
CA LYS A 179 -17.94 -29.62 -13.67
C LYS A 179 -16.73 -29.61 -14.61
N GLU A 180 -16.91 -30.11 -15.83
CA GLU A 180 -15.86 -30.09 -16.86
C GLU A 180 -15.51 -28.65 -17.26
N TYR A 181 -16.51 -27.81 -17.51
CA TYR A 181 -16.35 -26.38 -17.81
C TYR A 181 -15.61 -25.65 -16.70
N GLU A 182 -16.00 -25.83 -15.45
CA GLU A 182 -15.37 -25.17 -14.30
C GLU A 182 -13.92 -25.58 -14.10
N ALA A 183 -13.59 -26.85 -14.36
CA ALA A 183 -12.21 -27.34 -14.31
C ALA A 183 -11.33 -26.66 -15.39
N ILE A 184 -11.86 -26.56 -16.62
CA ILE A 184 -11.16 -25.91 -17.73
C ILE A 184 -11.03 -24.40 -17.47
N ARG A 185 -12.11 -23.73 -17.02
CA ARG A 185 -12.12 -22.31 -16.71
C ARG A 185 -11.04 -21.93 -15.69
N ARG A 186 -10.91 -22.70 -14.61
CA ARG A 186 -9.84 -22.50 -13.60
C ARG A 186 -8.43 -22.64 -14.20
N ALA A 187 -8.23 -23.63 -15.09
CA ALA A 187 -6.93 -23.86 -15.72
C ALA A 187 -6.60 -22.88 -16.84
N ARG A 188 -7.59 -22.13 -17.36
CA ARG A 188 -7.45 -21.30 -18.57
C ARG A 188 -7.87 -19.84 -18.36
N ARG A 189 -7.53 -19.26 -17.22
CA ARG A 189 -7.70 -17.83 -16.92
C ARG A 189 -9.13 -17.32 -17.15
N GLY A 190 -10.12 -18.05 -16.64
CA GLY A 190 -11.51 -17.61 -16.66
C GLY A 190 -12.33 -18.07 -17.87
N THR A 191 -11.75 -18.78 -18.86
CA THR A 191 -12.45 -19.24 -20.07
C THR A 191 -12.44 -20.75 -20.21
N GLY A 192 -13.61 -21.38 -20.21
CA GLY A 192 -13.77 -22.84 -20.38
C GLY A 192 -14.29 -23.25 -21.76
N VAL A 193 -14.99 -22.32 -22.46
CA VAL A 193 -15.52 -22.50 -23.81
C VAL A 193 -14.82 -21.55 -24.78
N ALA A 194 -14.53 -22.00 -26.00
CA ALA A 194 -14.01 -21.15 -27.08
C ALA A 194 -14.88 -21.33 -28.34
N ARG A 195 -15.12 -20.22 -29.04
CA ARG A 195 -15.77 -20.29 -30.38
C ARG A 195 -14.81 -20.92 -31.39
N MET A 196 -15.38 -21.60 -32.32
CA MET A 196 -14.69 -22.05 -33.51
C MET A 196 -14.93 -21.03 -34.63
N ALA A 197 -13.90 -20.27 -34.99
CA ALA A 197 -13.95 -19.37 -36.11
C ALA A 197 -13.80 -20.15 -37.41
N VAL A 198 -14.53 -19.78 -38.45
CA VAL A 198 -14.49 -20.37 -39.80
C VAL A 198 -14.04 -19.28 -40.78
N GLN A 199 -12.91 -19.53 -41.46
CA GLN A 199 -12.39 -18.66 -42.51
C GLN A 199 -12.14 -19.49 -43.77
N GLY A 200 -13.10 -19.46 -44.68
CA GLY A 200 -13.08 -20.34 -45.84
C GLY A 200 -13.18 -21.81 -45.45
N GLN A 201 -12.12 -22.58 -45.70
CA GLN A 201 -12.01 -24.00 -45.33
C GLN A 201 -11.16 -24.22 -44.05
N VAL A 202 -10.74 -23.15 -43.42
CA VAL A 202 -9.89 -23.23 -42.22
C VAL A 202 -10.71 -22.99 -40.97
N TYR A 203 -10.62 -23.88 -40.00
CA TYR A 203 -11.26 -23.80 -38.70
C TYR A 203 -10.22 -23.43 -37.63
N ARG A 204 -10.51 -22.44 -36.81
CA ARG A 204 -9.62 -21.98 -35.72
C ARG A 204 -10.32 -21.97 -34.38
N CYS A 205 -9.58 -22.27 -33.31
CA CYS A 205 -10.02 -22.05 -31.94
C CYS A 205 -9.77 -20.61 -31.56
N GLU A 206 -10.79 -19.81 -31.30
CA GLU A 206 -10.64 -18.39 -30.84
C GLU A 206 -9.97 -18.29 -29.46
N GLY A 207 -9.96 -19.36 -28.66
CA GLY A 207 -9.32 -19.35 -27.36
C GLY A 207 -7.79 -19.47 -27.35
N CYS A 208 -7.20 -20.03 -28.44
CA CYS A 208 -5.73 -20.21 -28.57
C CYS A 208 -5.21 -19.93 -29.98
N ASN A 209 -6.06 -19.52 -30.92
CA ASN A 209 -5.75 -19.22 -32.33
C ASN A 209 -5.14 -20.36 -33.17
N VAL A 210 -5.17 -21.59 -32.65
CA VAL A 210 -4.63 -22.77 -33.39
C VAL A 210 -5.64 -23.24 -34.39
N VAL A 211 -5.14 -23.67 -35.57
CA VAL A 211 -5.94 -24.33 -36.60
C VAL A 211 -6.39 -25.72 -36.13
N LEU A 212 -7.68 -25.97 -36.23
CA LEU A 212 -8.29 -27.22 -35.80
C LEU A 212 -8.21 -28.27 -36.90
N PRO A 213 -7.91 -29.53 -36.56
CA PRO A 213 -8.02 -30.64 -37.51
C PRO A 213 -9.47 -30.78 -38.04
N THR A 214 -9.66 -31.13 -39.32
CA THR A 214 -10.96 -31.21 -39.95
C THR A 214 -11.94 -32.13 -39.21
N HIS A 215 -11.46 -33.26 -38.70
CA HIS A 215 -12.29 -34.22 -37.97
C HIS A 215 -12.80 -33.64 -36.62
N VAL A 216 -12.01 -32.74 -35.96
CA VAL A 216 -12.43 -32.01 -34.75
C VAL A 216 -13.50 -30.99 -35.14
N ALA A 217 -13.25 -30.20 -36.16
CA ALA A 217 -14.20 -29.19 -36.64
C ALA A 217 -15.55 -29.79 -37.03
N GLN A 218 -15.56 -30.92 -37.72
CA GLN A 218 -16.77 -31.64 -38.09
C GLN A 218 -17.59 -32.07 -36.88
N LYS A 219 -16.97 -32.57 -35.79
CA LYS A 219 -17.66 -32.90 -34.55
C LYS A 219 -18.31 -31.65 -33.91
N VAL A 220 -17.60 -30.52 -33.92
CA VAL A 220 -18.12 -29.25 -33.41
C VAL A 220 -19.34 -28.79 -34.24
N VAL A 221 -19.26 -28.88 -35.57
CA VAL A 221 -20.39 -28.51 -36.45
C VAL A 221 -21.60 -29.42 -36.19
N GLN A 222 -21.38 -30.73 -35.90
CA GLN A 222 -22.45 -31.67 -35.55
C GLN A 222 -23.00 -31.43 -34.12
N GLY A 223 -22.51 -30.46 -33.35
CA GLY A 223 -22.96 -30.15 -32.00
C GLY A 223 -22.49 -31.16 -30.95
N GLN A 224 -21.44 -31.94 -31.25
CA GLN A 224 -20.84 -32.85 -30.29
C GLN A 224 -19.94 -32.10 -29.28
N LEU A 225 -19.99 -32.48 -28.02
CA LEU A 225 -19.08 -31.97 -26.99
C LEU A 225 -17.64 -32.37 -27.33
N THR A 226 -16.87 -31.40 -27.75
CA THR A 226 -15.49 -31.60 -28.25
C THR A 226 -14.55 -30.59 -27.66
N ARG A 227 -13.36 -31.01 -27.28
CA ARG A 227 -12.32 -30.12 -26.77
C ARG A 227 -11.31 -29.72 -27.85
N CYS A 228 -10.78 -28.53 -27.75
CA CYS A 228 -9.62 -28.11 -28.53
C CYS A 228 -8.41 -28.97 -28.16
N PRO A 229 -7.74 -29.62 -29.12
CA PRO A 229 -6.59 -30.49 -28.85
C PRO A 229 -5.37 -29.71 -28.30
N SER A 230 -5.30 -28.43 -28.57
CA SER A 230 -4.18 -27.58 -28.12
C SER A 230 -4.44 -26.98 -26.72
N CYS A 231 -5.57 -26.30 -26.49
CA CYS A 231 -5.81 -25.59 -25.24
C CYS A 231 -6.78 -26.28 -24.27
N GLY A 232 -7.47 -27.34 -24.72
CA GLY A 232 -8.38 -28.13 -23.90
C GLY A 232 -9.75 -27.49 -23.65
N ARG A 233 -10.03 -26.24 -24.12
CA ARG A 233 -11.34 -25.61 -24.00
C ARG A 233 -12.41 -26.36 -24.76
N LEU A 234 -13.62 -26.37 -24.27
CA LEU A 234 -14.78 -26.83 -25.01
C LEU A 234 -14.99 -25.99 -26.27
N LEU A 235 -15.25 -26.61 -27.41
CA LEU A 235 -15.45 -25.89 -28.67
C LEU A 235 -16.92 -25.72 -28.97
N TRP A 236 -17.31 -24.50 -29.32
CA TRP A 236 -18.65 -24.12 -29.74
C TRP A 236 -18.60 -23.50 -31.15
N LYS A 237 -19.52 -23.92 -32.04
CA LYS A 237 -19.55 -23.40 -33.42
C LYS A 237 -20.03 -21.95 -33.56
N GLY A 238 -20.59 -21.38 -32.50
CA GLY A 238 -21.35 -20.14 -32.61
C GLY A 238 -22.81 -20.38 -33.08
N GLU A 239 -23.53 -19.30 -33.24
CA GLU A 239 -24.88 -19.32 -33.87
C GLU A 239 -24.78 -19.36 -35.37
#